data_389d29817789758ee2f26103ea258f94
#
_entry.id   389d29817789758ee2f26103ea258f94
#
_cell.length_a   1.000
_cell.length_b   1.000
_cell.length_c   1.000
_cell.angle_alpha   90.00
_cell.angle_beta   90.00
_cell.angle_gamma   90.00
#
_symmetry.space_group_name_H-M   'P 1'
#
loop_
_entity.id
_entity.type
_entity.pdbx_description
1 polymer ?
#
loop_
_entity_poly.entity_id
_entity_poly.type
_entity_poly.pdbx_seq_one_letter_code
_entity_poly.pdbx_strand_id
1 'polypeptide(L)'
;MSPRRIRAVFLDAGNTLVFPRLEDLIADLKEHGHSATPDDFYAAERVAKQKLDDWLWPQIRRGKLPKQIDYYYWSEYLHEFTRRLGVAESELGELTKRLVKSFQNLQLWSRVMPDTPAFLEGLVAQGYFLGVISNSTGTLEGQLIRLGLARYFQAILDSAIVGIQKPHPGIFKLALQRAGVEGSEAVFVGDTYATDVGGAQLAGLTGVLMDGVGAYPDAACPRISSLPELARILEG
;
A
#
# COMPACT_ATOMS: atom_id res chain seq x y z
N MET A 1 -28.75 -9.07 -12.31
CA MET A 1 -27.57 -9.46 -13.07
C MET A 1 -26.73 -10.33 -12.15
N SER A 2 -26.34 -11.53 -12.59
CA SER A 2 -25.43 -12.37 -11.79
C SER A 2 -24.11 -11.60 -11.55
N PRO A 3 -23.50 -11.71 -10.37
CA PRO A 3 -22.19 -11.11 -10.13
C PRO A 3 -21.21 -11.63 -11.19
N ARG A 4 -20.44 -10.72 -11.80
CA ARG A 4 -19.40 -11.12 -12.75
C ARG A 4 -18.28 -11.80 -11.96
N ARG A 5 -17.80 -12.92 -12.49
CA ARG A 5 -16.67 -13.65 -11.89
C ARG A 5 -15.42 -12.79 -11.93
N ILE A 6 -14.72 -12.66 -10.81
CA ILE A 6 -13.40 -12.00 -10.74
C ILE A 6 -12.40 -12.81 -11.56
N ARG A 7 -11.61 -12.13 -12.40
CA ARG A 7 -10.59 -12.71 -13.29
C ARG A 7 -9.21 -12.11 -13.06
N ALA A 8 -9.14 -10.91 -12.48
CA ALA A 8 -7.88 -10.23 -12.19
C ALA A 8 -7.81 -9.78 -10.74
N VAL A 9 -6.64 -9.92 -10.13
CA VAL A 9 -6.29 -9.44 -8.80
C VAL A 9 -5.09 -8.52 -8.93
N PHE A 10 -5.29 -7.26 -8.54
CA PHE A 10 -4.23 -6.27 -8.46
C PHE A 10 -3.92 -5.98 -7.00
N LEU A 11 -2.64 -5.83 -6.68
CA LEU A 11 -2.16 -5.63 -5.32
C LEU A 11 -1.30 -4.36 -5.27
N ASP A 12 -1.39 -3.60 -4.18
CA ASP A 12 -0.33 -2.65 -3.85
C ASP A 12 0.93 -3.39 -3.39
N ALA A 13 2.06 -2.68 -3.32
CA ALA A 13 3.31 -3.25 -2.85
C ALA A 13 3.53 -3.00 -1.35
N GLY A 14 3.64 -1.74 -0.92
CA GLY A 14 3.93 -1.39 0.47
C GLY A 14 2.80 -1.78 1.42
N ASN A 15 3.13 -2.32 2.60
CA ASN A 15 2.16 -2.77 3.60
C ASN A 15 1.05 -3.72 3.09
N THR A 16 1.23 -4.26 1.88
CA THR A 16 0.34 -5.23 1.25
C THR A 16 1.10 -6.51 0.86
N LEU A 17 2.11 -6.39 0.00
CA LEU A 17 3.00 -7.49 -0.40
C LEU A 17 4.32 -7.47 0.36
N VAL A 18 4.83 -6.27 0.63
CA VAL A 18 6.16 -6.02 1.19
C VAL A 18 6.02 -5.08 2.39
N PHE A 19 6.61 -5.49 3.50
CA PHE A 19 6.54 -4.76 4.77
C PHE A 19 7.93 -4.26 5.18
N PRO A 20 8.01 -3.16 5.94
CA PRO A 20 9.29 -2.69 6.47
C PRO A 20 9.79 -3.63 7.57
N ARG A 21 11.11 -3.76 7.66
CA ARG A 21 11.79 -4.42 8.79
C ARG A 21 11.93 -3.42 9.94
N LEU A 22 10.87 -3.31 10.75
CA LEU A 22 10.82 -2.34 11.83
C LEU A 22 11.92 -2.57 12.87
N GLU A 23 12.39 -3.81 13.04
CA GLU A 23 13.50 -4.16 13.91
C GLU A 23 14.80 -3.41 13.56
N ASP A 24 15.09 -3.23 12.26
CA ASP A 24 16.27 -2.50 11.81
C ASP A 24 16.14 -1.00 12.11
N LEU A 25 14.94 -0.46 11.92
CA LEU A 25 14.65 0.95 12.19
C LEU A 25 14.67 1.25 13.70
N ILE A 26 14.14 0.34 14.51
CA ILE A 26 14.19 0.43 15.97
C ILE A 26 15.64 0.38 16.48
N ALA A 27 16.47 -0.49 15.90
CA ALA A 27 17.88 -0.58 16.24
C ALA A 27 18.63 0.73 15.91
N ASP A 28 18.42 1.29 14.71
CA ASP A 28 19.01 2.58 14.31
C ASP A 28 18.58 3.72 15.25
N LEU A 29 17.31 3.81 15.61
CA LEU A 29 16.80 4.80 16.57
C LEU A 29 17.46 4.65 17.94
N LYS A 30 17.63 3.42 18.43
CA LYS A 30 18.26 3.12 19.72
C LYS A 30 19.73 3.56 19.75
N GLU A 31 20.48 3.35 18.67
CA GLU A 31 21.87 3.82 18.55
C GLU A 31 21.99 5.34 18.65
N HIS A 32 20.90 6.06 18.34
CA HIS A 32 20.83 7.53 18.40
C HIS A 32 20.08 8.06 19.63
N GLY A 33 19.90 7.20 20.66
CA GLY A 33 19.33 7.62 21.94
C GLY A 33 17.81 7.66 22.00
N HIS A 34 17.12 7.17 20.95
CA HIS A 34 15.66 7.11 20.93
C HIS A 34 15.15 5.67 21.17
N SER A 35 14.05 5.55 21.91
CA SER A 35 13.40 4.27 22.18
C SER A 35 12.08 4.21 21.43
N ALA A 36 11.88 3.17 20.64
CA ALA A 36 10.64 2.91 19.92
C ALA A 36 10.28 1.44 19.97
N THR A 37 9.01 1.14 19.85
CA THR A 37 8.45 -0.21 19.74
C THR A 37 7.72 -0.35 18.38
N PRO A 38 7.44 -1.56 17.89
CA PRO A 38 6.58 -1.72 16.72
C PRO A 38 5.20 -1.06 16.88
N ASP A 39 4.65 -1.05 18.10
CA ASP A 39 3.34 -0.45 18.38
C ASP A 39 3.35 1.07 18.20
N ASP A 40 4.47 1.74 18.42
CA ASP A 40 4.60 3.18 18.15
C ASP A 40 4.51 3.47 16.66
N PHE A 41 5.13 2.64 15.82
CA PHE A 41 5.01 2.73 14.36
C PHE A 41 3.59 2.46 13.89
N TYR A 42 2.95 1.39 14.37
CA TYR A 42 1.57 1.06 13.98
C TYR A 42 0.57 2.13 14.43
N ALA A 43 0.79 2.72 15.60
CA ALA A 43 -0.05 3.80 16.08
C ALA A 43 0.14 5.09 15.26
N ALA A 44 1.37 5.43 14.88
CA ALA A 44 1.65 6.56 13.99
C ALA A 44 1.04 6.34 12.60
N GLU A 45 1.16 5.13 12.06
CA GLU A 45 0.59 4.76 10.76
C GLU A 45 -0.94 4.87 10.75
N ARG A 46 -1.62 4.40 11.79
CA ARG A 46 -3.08 4.57 11.93
C ARG A 46 -3.51 6.02 11.80
N VAL A 47 -2.85 6.90 12.54
CA VAL A 47 -3.17 8.34 12.52
C VAL A 47 -2.85 8.97 11.18
N ALA A 48 -1.69 8.65 10.60
CA ALA A 48 -1.28 9.20 9.32
C ALA A 48 -2.22 8.77 8.18
N LYS A 49 -2.68 7.51 8.17
CA LYS A 49 -3.67 7.02 7.21
C LYS A 49 -5.00 7.76 7.33
N GLN A 50 -5.50 7.95 8.55
CA GLN A 50 -6.73 8.71 8.79
C GLN A 50 -6.60 10.16 8.32
N LYS A 51 -5.51 10.84 8.67
CA LYS A 51 -5.26 12.22 8.22
C LYS A 51 -5.12 12.34 6.71
N LEU A 52 -4.46 11.37 6.06
CA LEU A 52 -4.38 11.32 4.61
C LEU A 52 -5.77 11.23 3.98
N ASP A 53 -6.63 10.37 4.50
CA ASP A 53 -7.98 10.20 3.99
C ASP A 53 -8.83 11.45 4.21
N ASP A 54 -8.77 12.07 5.39
CA ASP A 54 -9.47 13.32 5.71
C ASP A 54 -9.06 14.45 4.75
N TRP A 55 -7.80 14.49 4.36
CA TRP A 55 -7.29 15.46 3.40
C TRP A 55 -7.64 15.10 1.96
N LEU A 56 -7.50 13.82 1.57
CA LEU A 56 -7.57 13.38 0.18
C LEU A 56 -9.01 13.11 -0.29
N TRP A 57 -9.82 12.47 0.55
CA TRP A 57 -11.16 12.02 0.18
C TRP A 57 -12.10 13.15 -0.29
N PRO A 58 -12.14 14.33 0.37
CA PRO A 58 -12.92 15.47 -0.13
C PRO A 58 -12.45 15.96 -1.50
N GLN A 59 -11.17 15.82 -1.83
CA GLN A 59 -10.61 16.22 -3.12
C GLN A 59 -11.04 15.25 -4.22
N ILE A 60 -10.95 13.94 -3.95
CA ILE A 60 -11.42 12.88 -4.86
C ILE A 60 -12.89 13.08 -5.21
N ARG A 61 -13.75 13.33 -4.23
CA ARG A 61 -15.19 13.56 -4.45
C ARG A 61 -15.49 14.78 -5.33
N ARG A 62 -14.60 15.77 -5.34
CA ARG A 62 -14.71 16.98 -6.17
C ARG A 62 -14.06 16.81 -7.55
N GLY A 63 -13.55 15.62 -7.86
CA GLY A 63 -12.81 15.35 -9.10
C GLY A 63 -11.43 16.03 -9.16
N LYS A 64 -10.90 16.47 -8.02
CA LYS A 64 -9.59 17.10 -7.90
C LYS A 64 -8.61 16.09 -7.31
N LEU A 65 -7.63 15.68 -8.12
CA LEU A 65 -6.58 14.78 -7.66
C LEU A 65 -5.29 15.58 -7.44
N PRO A 66 -4.73 15.57 -6.23
CA PRO A 66 -3.47 16.27 -5.96
C PRO A 66 -2.31 15.63 -6.73
N LYS A 67 -1.32 16.45 -7.10
CA LYS A 67 -0.16 15.99 -7.86
C LYS A 67 0.86 15.20 -7.01
N GLN A 68 0.88 15.42 -5.69
CA GLN A 68 1.83 14.80 -4.77
C GLN A 68 1.08 14.38 -3.50
N ILE A 69 0.79 13.09 -3.40
CA ILE A 69 0.09 12.50 -2.26
C ILE A 69 1.08 11.95 -1.25
N ASP A 70 2.14 11.30 -1.73
CA ASP A 70 3.11 10.63 -0.88
C ASP A 70 3.83 11.60 0.07
N TYR A 71 4.13 12.81 -0.38
CA TYR A 71 4.75 13.82 0.48
C TYR A 71 3.89 14.14 1.71
N TYR A 72 2.58 14.34 1.52
CA TYR A 72 1.68 14.66 2.63
C TYR A 72 1.55 13.46 3.59
N TYR A 73 1.36 12.25 3.05
CA TYR A 73 1.28 11.04 3.86
C TYR A 73 2.52 10.86 4.74
N TRP A 74 3.70 10.92 4.12
CA TRP A 74 4.95 10.71 4.84
C TRP A 74 5.25 11.83 5.86
N SER A 75 4.90 13.09 5.56
CA SER A 75 5.09 14.18 6.51
C SER A 75 4.23 14.01 7.75
N GLU A 76 2.95 13.63 7.61
CA GLU A 76 2.05 13.38 8.72
C GLU A 76 2.45 12.12 9.52
N TYR A 77 2.85 11.06 8.81
CA TYR A 77 3.35 9.84 9.43
C TYR A 77 4.57 10.12 10.33
N LEU A 78 5.57 10.80 9.79
CA LEU A 78 6.80 11.10 10.50
C LEU A 78 6.57 12.08 11.64
N HIS A 79 5.71 13.08 11.45
CA HIS A 79 5.34 14.00 12.51
C HIS A 79 4.70 13.27 13.70
N GLU A 80 3.69 12.43 13.43
CA GLU A 80 3.01 11.67 14.48
C GLU A 80 3.96 10.67 15.15
N PHE A 81 4.82 10.02 14.37
CA PHE A 81 5.80 9.09 14.89
C PHE A 81 6.82 9.78 15.83
N THR A 82 7.42 10.87 15.39
CA THR A 82 8.41 11.61 16.22
C THR A 82 7.77 12.19 17.48
N ARG A 83 6.53 12.65 17.40
CA ARG A 83 5.77 13.11 18.56
C ARG A 83 5.58 12.00 19.61
N ARG A 84 5.31 10.76 19.16
CA ARG A 84 5.16 9.58 20.06
C ARG A 84 6.46 9.17 20.72
N LEU A 85 7.59 9.39 20.06
CA LEU A 85 8.91 9.15 20.67
C LEU A 85 9.28 10.15 21.77
N GLY A 86 8.45 11.18 21.98
CA GLY A 86 8.74 12.23 22.96
C GLY A 86 9.99 13.06 22.61
N VAL A 87 10.34 13.14 21.33
CA VAL A 87 11.52 13.86 20.83
C VAL A 87 11.34 15.35 21.05
N ALA A 88 12.38 16.01 21.55
CA ALA A 88 12.36 17.45 21.75
C ALA A 88 12.18 18.19 20.40
N GLU A 89 11.45 19.30 20.41
CA GLU A 89 11.18 20.11 19.21
C GLU A 89 12.46 20.47 18.43
N SER A 90 13.56 20.72 19.15
CA SER A 90 14.87 21.00 18.57
C SER A 90 15.49 19.84 17.79
N GLU A 91 15.08 18.61 18.05
CA GLU A 91 15.62 17.39 17.43
C GLU A 91 14.73 16.84 16.31
N LEU A 92 13.45 17.27 16.27
CA LEU A 92 12.45 16.77 15.30
C LEU A 92 12.95 16.83 13.86
N GLY A 93 13.57 17.94 13.46
CA GLY A 93 14.03 18.14 12.08
C GLY A 93 15.10 17.13 11.64
N GLU A 94 16.06 16.83 12.49
CA GLU A 94 17.14 15.88 12.17
C GLU A 94 16.62 14.44 12.20
N LEU A 95 15.82 14.09 13.19
CA LEU A 95 15.21 12.75 13.26
C LEU A 95 14.29 12.50 12.06
N THR A 96 13.47 13.49 11.69
CA THR A 96 12.61 13.40 10.50
C THR A 96 13.41 13.14 9.23
N LYS A 97 14.48 13.87 8.98
CA LYS A 97 15.36 13.66 7.82
C LYS A 97 15.96 12.24 7.79
N ARG A 98 16.41 11.76 8.95
CA ARG A 98 16.93 10.41 9.10
C ARG A 98 15.90 9.36 8.77
N LEU A 99 14.70 9.46 9.33
CA LEU A 99 13.60 8.54 9.08
C LEU A 99 13.19 8.54 7.61
N VAL A 100 13.08 9.72 6.97
CA VAL A 100 12.82 9.81 5.51
C VAL A 100 13.86 9.01 4.74
N LYS A 101 15.14 9.18 5.04
CA LYS A 101 16.22 8.44 4.38
C LYS A 101 16.11 6.92 4.61
N SER A 102 15.77 6.51 5.83
CA SER A 102 15.58 5.09 6.17
C SER A 102 14.39 4.50 5.41
N PHE A 103 13.26 5.18 5.36
CA PHE A 103 12.09 4.72 4.60
C PHE A 103 12.29 4.72 3.07
N GLN A 104 13.19 5.53 2.54
CA GLN A 104 13.60 5.49 1.13
C GLN A 104 14.54 4.33 0.81
N ASN A 105 15.12 3.69 1.84
CA ASN A 105 15.99 2.53 1.64
C ASN A 105 15.17 1.29 1.30
N LEU A 106 15.34 0.77 0.10
CA LEU A 106 14.65 -0.46 -0.36
C LEU A 106 14.99 -1.70 0.46
N GLN A 107 16.11 -1.73 1.18
CA GLN A 107 16.45 -2.85 2.07
C GLN A 107 15.55 -2.88 3.29
N LEU A 108 15.06 -1.73 3.77
CA LEU A 108 14.06 -1.68 4.83
C LEU A 108 12.78 -2.40 4.39
N TRP A 109 12.34 -2.20 3.16
CA TRP A 109 11.15 -2.82 2.57
C TRP A 109 11.49 -4.19 1.98
N SER A 110 11.71 -5.18 2.83
CA SER A 110 12.16 -6.52 2.40
C SER A 110 11.46 -7.68 3.12
N ARG A 111 10.55 -7.40 4.04
CA ARG A 111 9.78 -8.43 4.72
C ARG A 111 8.58 -8.84 3.87
N VAL A 112 8.52 -10.13 3.54
CA VAL A 112 7.37 -10.78 2.89
C VAL A 112 6.74 -11.72 3.92
N MET A 113 5.43 -11.73 4.04
CA MET A 113 4.75 -12.64 4.95
C MET A 113 4.92 -14.08 4.45
N PRO A 114 5.12 -15.06 5.36
CA PRO A 114 5.49 -16.43 4.98
C PRO A 114 4.48 -17.14 4.08
N ASP A 115 3.20 -16.80 4.22
CA ASP A 115 2.08 -17.37 3.46
C ASP A 115 1.85 -16.70 2.10
N THR A 116 2.40 -15.51 1.87
CA THR A 116 2.22 -14.74 0.64
C THR A 116 2.63 -15.49 -0.63
N PRO A 117 3.81 -16.14 -0.71
CA PRO A 117 4.22 -16.85 -1.92
C PRO A 117 3.27 -18.00 -2.28
N ALA A 118 2.88 -18.81 -1.30
CA ALA A 118 1.97 -19.93 -1.51
C ALA A 118 0.57 -19.46 -1.93
N PHE A 119 0.09 -18.35 -1.35
CA PHE A 119 -1.18 -17.75 -1.73
C PHE A 119 -1.18 -17.23 -3.18
N LEU A 120 -0.12 -16.51 -3.59
CA LEU A 120 0.03 -16.01 -4.96
C LEU A 120 0.12 -17.15 -5.97
N GLU A 121 0.86 -18.22 -5.65
CA GLU A 121 0.95 -19.42 -6.47
C GLU A 121 -0.42 -20.10 -6.66
N GLY A 122 -1.21 -20.16 -5.59
CA GLY A 122 -2.58 -20.65 -5.62
C GLY A 122 -3.49 -19.83 -6.54
N LEU A 123 -3.38 -18.50 -6.53
CA LEU A 123 -4.14 -17.63 -7.44
C LEU A 123 -3.72 -17.83 -8.91
N VAL A 124 -2.42 -17.95 -9.17
CA VAL A 124 -1.92 -18.27 -10.54
C VAL A 124 -2.45 -19.61 -11.02
N ALA A 125 -2.40 -20.65 -10.17
CA ALA A 125 -2.91 -21.97 -10.51
C ALA A 125 -4.42 -21.99 -10.80
N GLN A 126 -5.19 -21.10 -10.17
CA GLN A 126 -6.62 -20.91 -10.43
C GLN A 126 -6.91 -20.07 -11.68
N GLY A 127 -5.89 -19.56 -12.35
CA GLY A 127 -6.01 -18.81 -13.60
C GLY A 127 -6.33 -17.33 -13.43
N TYR A 128 -6.14 -16.74 -12.23
CA TYR A 128 -6.25 -15.30 -12.05
C TYR A 128 -5.10 -14.58 -12.76
N PHE A 129 -5.40 -13.45 -13.40
CA PHE A 129 -4.38 -12.48 -13.79
C PHE A 129 -3.93 -11.71 -12.54
N LEU A 130 -2.63 -11.71 -12.26
CA LEU A 130 -2.07 -10.98 -11.13
C LEU A 130 -1.26 -9.76 -11.60
N GLY A 131 -1.46 -8.62 -10.95
CA GLY A 131 -0.66 -7.42 -11.21
C GLY A 131 -0.35 -6.66 -9.93
N VAL A 132 0.70 -5.84 -9.99
CA VAL A 132 1.05 -4.89 -8.93
C VAL A 132 0.88 -3.46 -9.45
N ILE A 133 0.28 -2.59 -8.63
CA ILE A 133 0.13 -1.16 -8.90
C ILE A 133 0.61 -0.40 -7.67
N SER A 134 1.75 0.26 -7.75
CA SER A 134 2.31 0.97 -6.60
C SER A 134 2.75 2.40 -6.94
N ASN A 135 2.52 3.31 -6.00
CA ASN A 135 3.17 4.61 -5.98
C ASN A 135 4.62 4.39 -5.55
N SER A 136 5.52 4.34 -6.52
CA SER A 136 6.93 3.99 -6.31
C SER A 136 7.85 4.90 -7.13
N THR A 137 9.15 4.72 -6.99
CA THR A 137 10.21 5.60 -7.52
C THR A 137 10.95 5.01 -8.74
N GLY A 138 10.35 4.07 -9.45
CA GLY A 138 10.97 3.38 -10.59
C GLY A 138 11.75 2.11 -10.21
N THR A 139 11.64 1.67 -8.97
CA THR A 139 12.45 0.56 -8.43
C THR A 139 11.62 -0.70 -8.10
N LEU A 140 10.31 -0.64 -8.28
CA LEU A 140 9.37 -1.67 -7.86
C LEU A 140 9.68 -3.05 -8.46
N GLU A 141 9.88 -3.14 -9.77
CA GLU A 141 10.14 -4.43 -10.43
C GLU A 141 11.43 -5.08 -9.91
N GLY A 142 12.52 -4.31 -9.80
CA GLY A 142 13.79 -4.80 -9.24
C GLY A 142 13.65 -5.25 -7.78
N GLN A 143 12.81 -4.59 -6.99
CA GLN A 143 12.49 -5.00 -5.62
C GLN A 143 11.74 -6.34 -5.60
N LEU A 144 10.70 -6.49 -6.40
CA LEU A 144 9.93 -7.73 -6.49
C LEU A 144 10.77 -8.91 -7.01
N ILE A 145 11.70 -8.65 -7.95
CA ILE A 145 12.66 -9.67 -8.41
C ILE A 145 13.55 -10.14 -7.26
N ARG A 146 14.16 -9.22 -6.50
CA ARG A 146 15.01 -9.57 -5.34
C ARG A 146 14.27 -10.38 -4.27
N LEU A 147 12.98 -10.12 -4.09
CA LEU A 147 12.12 -10.82 -3.13
C LEU A 147 11.53 -12.12 -3.68
N GLY A 148 11.82 -12.47 -4.94
CA GLY A 148 11.29 -13.67 -5.59
C GLY A 148 9.79 -13.61 -5.91
N LEU A 149 9.19 -12.41 -5.85
CA LEU A 149 7.75 -12.21 -6.06
C LEU A 149 7.38 -11.89 -7.51
N ALA A 150 8.30 -11.30 -8.30
CA ALA A 150 8.00 -10.84 -9.66
C ALA A 150 7.42 -11.92 -10.57
N ARG A 151 7.81 -13.19 -10.35
CA ARG A 151 7.38 -14.36 -11.14
C ARG A 151 5.87 -14.62 -11.12
N TYR A 152 5.14 -14.10 -10.14
CA TYR A 152 3.70 -14.29 -10.01
C TYR A 152 2.90 -13.27 -10.82
N PHE A 153 3.51 -12.16 -11.24
CA PHE A 153 2.80 -11.01 -11.80
C PHE A 153 2.99 -10.88 -13.30
N GLN A 154 1.88 -10.78 -14.04
CA GLN A 154 1.85 -10.51 -15.48
C GLN A 154 1.94 -9.01 -15.79
N ALA A 155 1.66 -8.15 -14.78
CA ALA A 155 1.80 -6.70 -14.90
C ALA A 155 2.38 -6.10 -13.63
N ILE A 156 3.40 -5.25 -13.77
CA ILE A 156 3.96 -4.46 -12.69
C ILE A 156 3.89 -2.99 -13.14
N LEU A 157 3.13 -2.19 -12.40
CA LEU A 157 2.89 -0.78 -12.68
C LEU A 157 3.50 0.08 -11.57
N ASP A 158 4.69 0.64 -11.87
CA ASP A 158 5.36 1.62 -11.03
C ASP A 158 4.93 3.02 -11.48
N SER A 159 4.40 3.83 -10.57
CA SER A 159 3.86 5.16 -10.89
C SER A 159 4.89 6.10 -11.50
N ALA A 160 6.17 6.01 -11.11
CA ALA A 160 7.24 6.83 -11.69
C ALA A 160 7.55 6.43 -13.14
N ILE A 161 7.39 5.14 -13.49
CA ILE A 161 7.60 4.64 -14.85
C ILE A 161 6.42 4.99 -15.75
N VAL A 162 5.18 4.82 -15.25
CA VAL A 162 3.99 5.07 -16.07
C VAL A 162 3.54 6.54 -16.07
N GLY A 163 4.10 7.36 -15.17
CA GLY A 163 3.78 8.80 -15.06
C GLY A 163 2.41 9.10 -14.45
N ILE A 164 1.76 8.12 -13.81
CA ILE A 164 0.43 8.25 -13.21
C ILE A 164 0.45 7.62 -11.82
N GLN A 165 0.03 8.38 -10.80
CA GLN A 165 -0.06 7.94 -9.41
C GLN A 165 -1.49 7.55 -9.01
N LYS A 166 -1.64 6.56 -8.09
CA LYS A 166 -2.89 6.36 -7.35
C LYS A 166 -3.18 7.61 -6.49
N PRO A 167 -4.43 8.05 -6.34
CA PRO A 167 -5.69 7.41 -6.72
C PRO A 167 -6.17 7.76 -8.14
N HIS A 168 -5.33 8.30 -9.02
CA HIS A 168 -5.79 8.64 -10.37
C HIS A 168 -6.27 7.38 -11.11
N PRO A 169 -7.54 7.33 -11.60
CA PRO A 169 -8.12 6.12 -12.19
C PRO A 169 -7.36 5.62 -13.44
N GLY A 170 -6.53 6.47 -14.05
CA GLY A 170 -5.74 6.13 -15.22
C GLY A 170 -4.78 4.96 -15.00
N ILE A 171 -4.14 4.85 -13.82
CA ILE A 171 -3.20 3.75 -13.53
C ILE A 171 -3.94 2.41 -13.40
N PHE A 172 -5.13 2.42 -12.77
CA PHE A 172 -5.99 1.23 -12.66
C PHE A 172 -6.55 0.81 -14.03
N LYS A 173 -6.98 1.77 -14.84
CA LYS A 173 -7.45 1.49 -16.23
C LYS A 173 -6.32 0.89 -17.09
N LEU A 174 -5.08 1.36 -16.93
CA LEU A 174 -3.93 0.76 -17.59
C LEU A 174 -3.72 -0.70 -17.16
N ALA A 175 -3.90 -0.99 -15.87
CA ALA A 175 -3.83 -2.36 -15.34
C ALA A 175 -4.93 -3.26 -15.92
N LEU A 176 -6.19 -2.78 -15.95
CA LEU A 176 -7.32 -3.47 -16.56
C LEU A 176 -7.08 -3.77 -18.04
N GLN A 177 -6.54 -2.80 -18.79
CA GLN A 177 -6.18 -2.98 -20.19
C GLN A 177 -5.13 -4.08 -20.38
N ARG A 178 -4.10 -4.13 -19.51
CA ARG A 178 -3.08 -5.20 -19.58
C ARG A 178 -3.65 -6.58 -19.27
N ALA A 179 -4.63 -6.64 -18.37
CA ALA A 179 -5.31 -7.90 -18.02
C ALA A 179 -6.39 -8.32 -19.02
N GLY A 180 -6.84 -7.44 -19.90
CA GLY A 180 -7.94 -7.70 -20.82
C GLY A 180 -9.28 -7.97 -20.12
N VAL A 181 -9.56 -7.23 -19.03
CA VAL A 181 -10.77 -7.37 -18.22
C VAL A 181 -11.45 -6.04 -17.97
N GLU A 182 -12.77 -6.09 -17.66
CA GLU A 182 -13.52 -4.93 -17.18
C GLU A 182 -13.29 -4.70 -15.68
N GLY A 183 -13.53 -3.48 -15.20
CA GLY A 183 -13.37 -3.15 -13.78
C GLY A 183 -14.16 -4.06 -12.84
N SER A 184 -15.40 -4.42 -13.22
CA SER A 184 -16.27 -5.33 -12.47
C SER A 184 -15.79 -6.79 -12.42
N GLU A 185 -14.74 -7.15 -13.16
CA GLU A 185 -14.10 -8.47 -13.19
C GLU A 185 -12.76 -8.45 -12.44
N ALA A 186 -12.44 -7.35 -11.74
CA ALA A 186 -11.17 -7.16 -11.06
C ALA A 186 -11.34 -6.67 -9.62
N VAL A 187 -10.43 -7.10 -8.76
CA VAL A 187 -10.25 -6.56 -7.42
C VAL A 187 -8.90 -5.85 -7.33
N PHE A 188 -8.83 -4.82 -6.51
CA PHE A 188 -7.58 -4.20 -6.09
C PHE A 188 -7.46 -4.25 -4.58
N VAL A 189 -6.33 -4.71 -4.07
CA VAL A 189 -6.03 -4.77 -2.63
C VAL A 189 -4.93 -3.78 -2.31
N GLY A 190 -5.16 -2.90 -1.34
CA GLY A 190 -4.17 -1.95 -0.86
C GLY A 190 -4.46 -1.51 0.56
N ASP A 191 -3.52 -0.80 1.18
CA ASP A 191 -3.50 -0.51 2.61
C ASP A 191 -4.02 0.89 2.98
N THR A 192 -4.32 1.75 1.98
CA THR A 192 -4.86 3.10 2.16
C THR A 192 -6.25 3.25 1.55
N TYR A 193 -7.22 3.76 2.35
CA TYR A 193 -8.60 3.82 1.89
C TYR A 193 -8.78 4.75 0.69
N ALA A 194 -8.38 6.01 0.80
CA ALA A 194 -8.60 6.97 -0.28
C ALA A 194 -7.74 6.69 -1.52
N THR A 195 -6.47 6.35 -1.33
CA THR A 195 -5.51 6.16 -2.44
C THR A 195 -5.79 4.86 -3.19
N ASP A 196 -6.01 3.78 -2.47
CA ASP A 196 -6.12 2.43 -3.04
C ASP A 196 -7.57 2.06 -3.32
N VAL A 197 -8.39 1.98 -2.28
CA VAL A 197 -9.79 1.59 -2.43
C VAL A 197 -10.57 2.62 -3.23
N GLY A 198 -10.43 3.91 -2.88
CA GLY A 198 -11.09 5.00 -3.59
C GLY A 198 -10.65 5.11 -5.05
N GLY A 199 -9.33 5.02 -5.30
CA GLY A 199 -8.79 5.03 -6.65
C GLY A 199 -9.28 3.86 -7.51
N ALA A 200 -9.31 2.65 -6.95
CA ALA A 200 -9.83 1.45 -7.60
C ALA A 200 -11.31 1.60 -7.95
N GLN A 201 -12.13 2.07 -7.00
CA GLN A 201 -13.56 2.30 -7.22
C GLN A 201 -13.83 3.35 -8.32
N LEU A 202 -13.03 4.41 -8.42
CA LEU A 202 -13.11 5.39 -9.52
C LEU A 202 -12.85 4.77 -10.89
N ALA A 203 -12.15 3.66 -10.96
CA ALA A 203 -11.89 2.92 -12.20
C ALA A 203 -12.83 1.72 -12.39
N GLY A 204 -13.78 1.50 -11.47
CA GLY A 204 -14.79 0.45 -11.54
C GLY A 204 -14.36 -0.89 -10.97
N LEU A 205 -13.21 -0.98 -10.28
CA LEU A 205 -12.77 -2.20 -9.60
C LEU A 205 -13.43 -2.33 -8.22
N THR A 206 -13.49 -3.55 -7.70
CA THR A 206 -13.76 -3.77 -6.30
C THR A 206 -12.51 -3.47 -5.48
N GLY A 207 -12.56 -2.42 -4.64
CA GLY A 207 -11.49 -2.10 -3.71
C GLY A 207 -11.60 -2.95 -2.44
N VAL A 208 -10.51 -3.58 -2.04
CA VAL A 208 -10.36 -4.36 -0.80
C VAL A 208 -9.27 -3.72 0.04
N LEU A 209 -9.56 -3.48 1.30
CA LEU A 209 -8.63 -2.82 2.21
C LEU A 209 -7.80 -3.84 2.99
N MET A 210 -6.48 -3.78 2.84
CA MET A 210 -5.52 -4.47 3.71
C MET A 210 -5.33 -3.64 4.99
N ASP A 211 -6.04 -3.97 6.06
CA ASP A 211 -6.03 -3.21 7.31
C ASP A 211 -5.31 -3.97 8.44
N GLY A 212 -4.03 -4.26 8.22
CA GLY A 212 -3.21 -4.99 9.19
C GLY A 212 -2.96 -4.25 10.51
N VAL A 213 -3.12 -2.93 10.51
CA VAL A 213 -2.89 -2.11 11.72
C VAL A 213 -4.18 -1.61 12.38
N GLY A 214 -5.36 -1.92 11.82
CA GLY A 214 -6.65 -1.49 12.37
C GLY A 214 -6.88 0.02 12.27
N ALA A 215 -6.47 0.63 11.16
CA ALA A 215 -6.65 2.07 10.92
C ALA A 215 -8.09 2.43 10.51
N TYR A 216 -8.86 1.46 10.04
CA TYR A 216 -10.12 1.68 9.35
C TYR A 216 -11.28 0.82 9.90
N PRO A 217 -11.63 0.94 11.20
CA PRO A 217 -12.66 0.08 11.82
C PRO A 217 -14.03 0.18 11.12
N ASP A 218 -14.37 1.35 10.58
CA ASP A 218 -15.68 1.68 9.99
C ASP A 218 -15.64 1.79 8.46
N ALA A 219 -14.61 1.24 7.78
CA ALA A 219 -14.50 1.34 6.33
C ALA A 219 -15.67 0.65 5.63
N ALA A 220 -16.31 1.37 4.70
CA ALA A 220 -17.42 0.86 3.89
C ALA A 220 -16.93 0.07 2.66
N CYS A 221 -16.00 -0.85 2.86
CA CYS A 221 -15.48 -1.75 1.83
C CYS A 221 -15.09 -3.10 2.46
N PRO A 222 -14.91 -4.18 1.66
CA PRO A 222 -14.32 -5.40 2.16
C PRO A 222 -12.95 -5.15 2.79
N ARG A 223 -12.70 -5.76 3.95
CA ARG A 223 -11.42 -5.66 4.66
C ARG A 223 -10.82 -7.03 4.92
N ILE A 224 -9.50 -7.09 4.85
CA ILE A 224 -8.68 -8.24 5.19
C ILE A 224 -7.52 -7.79 6.07
N SER A 225 -7.02 -8.66 6.92
CA SER A 225 -5.82 -8.44 7.74
C SER A 225 -4.59 -9.18 7.19
N SER A 226 -4.82 -10.12 6.27
CA SER A 226 -3.77 -10.87 5.58
C SER A 226 -4.23 -11.23 4.15
N LEU A 227 -3.28 -11.44 3.24
CA LEU A 227 -3.59 -11.77 1.84
C LEU A 227 -4.41 -13.06 1.68
N PRO A 228 -4.17 -14.16 2.43
CA PRO A 228 -4.99 -15.37 2.31
C PRO A 228 -6.48 -15.16 2.59
N GLU A 229 -6.85 -14.14 3.38
CA GLU A 229 -8.26 -13.83 3.63
C GLU A 229 -9.00 -13.33 2.38
N LEU A 230 -8.26 -12.90 1.34
CA LEU A 230 -8.84 -12.49 0.06
C LEU A 230 -9.60 -13.63 -0.61
N ALA A 231 -9.23 -14.89 -0.38
CA ALA A 231 -9.91 -16.06 -0.94
C ALA A 231 -11.43 -15.99 -0.71
N ARG A 232 -11.88 -15.59 0.49
CA ARG A 232 -13.31 -15.47 0.83
C ARG A 232 -14.04 -14.44 -0.04
N ILE A 233 -13.34 -13.40 -0.50
CA ILE A 233 -13.91 -12.34 -1.33
C ILE A 233 -13.95 -12.78 -2.80
N LEU A 234 -13.01 -13.62 -3.22
CA LEU A 234 -12.94 -14.12 -4.60
C LEU A 234 -13.93 -15.26 -4.88
N GLU A 235 -14.36 -15.98 -3.84
CA GLU A 235 -15.29 -17.11 -3.92
C GLU A 235 -16.77 -16.70 -3.86
N GLY A 236 -17.08 -15.52 -3.33
CA GLY A 236 -18.43 -15.03 -3.05
C GLY A 236 -18.98 -14.08 -4.03
#